data_f36c05d6f8b0e053ea165c59db33dfe4
#
_entry.id   f36c05d6f8b0e053ea165c59db33dfe4
#
_cell.length_a   1.000
_cell.length_b   1.000
_cell.length_c   1.000
_cell.angle_alpha   90.00
_cell.angle_beta   90.00
_cell.angle_gamma   90.00
#
_symmetry.space_group_name_H-M   'P 1'
#
loop_
_entity.id
_entity.type
_entity.pdbx_description
1 polymer ?
#
loop_
_entity_poly.entity_id
_entity_poly.type
_entity_poly.pdbx_seq_one_letter_code
_entity_poly.pdbx_strand_id
1 'polypeptide(L)'
;MDVVITLFYILFSICVIYPPTEFVSAGFTIPQLLDSYLGSENVNFIGYHMKRISITALIHSALPLGYTLTLWCGGERGQWMPCFMLATAIIPLLMIYKIIKWWEWDRKGHPVVKAMLPYVPPGLDWRILASDFNVEYRGVDKVSIQLNATSKFIATQTWLIKVTQYAIDLVKQSECALVATATDSHNFSPSGEDEVQYVNIEAIPSRDTIKRFSFRISTTALRELQPRLERPVRVPDHISLLPTLIERFVTIFKQYVDQNPVYFVDQELEVCIGCMQNTANVKLDRRCPPPPPPNLNQNIPPCQQCNCRVLWCCTCMGRWWAARASGAPAAWLAQRGSCPVCRATFCLLDVCPARVRQS
;
A
#
# COMPACT_ATOMS: atom_id res chain seq x y z
N MET A 1 43.18 -11.03 12.44
CA MET A 1 42.40 -9.86 12.91
C MET A 1 41.66 -9.20 11.77
N ASP A 2 42.17 -9.24 10.58
CA ASP A 2 41.67 -8.55 9.40
C ASP A 2 40.34 -9.10 8.85
N VAL A 3 40.13 -10.42 8.93
CA VAL A 3 38.89 -11.07 8.46
C VAL A 3 37.68 -10.60 9.30
N VAL A 4 37.87 -10.45 10.61
CA VAL A 4 36.79 -10.01 11.52
C VAL A 4 36.44 -8.56 11.25
N ILE A 5 37.44 -7.67 11.11
CA ILE A 5 37.21 -6.25 10.77
C ILE A 5 36.53 -6.14 9.42
N THR A 6 36.96 -6.92 8.43
CA THR A 6 36.36 -6.94 7.10
C THR A 6 34.89 -7.37 7.15
N LEU A 7 34.56 -8.44 7.85
CA LEU A 7 33.20 -8.92 7.98
C LEU A 7 32.29 -7.90 8.67
N PHE A 8 32.77 -7.29 9.77
CA PHE A 8 32.03 -6.22 10.45
C PHE A 8 31.80 -5.02 9.55
N TYR A 9 32.81 -4.61 8.77
CA TYR A 9 32.67 -3.47 7.88
C TYR A 9 31.73 -3.75 6.71
N ILE A 10 31.73 -4.96 6.16
CA ILE A 10 30.79 -5.39 5.13
C ILE A 10 29.36 -5.33 5.69
N LEU A 11 29.15 -5.91 6.88
CA LEU A 11 27.83 -5.88 7.53
C LEU A 11 27.35 -4.45 7.79
N PHE A 12 28.24 -3.60 8.33
CA PHE A 12 27.97 -2.18 8.52
C PHE A 12 27.61 -1.49 7.21
N SER A 13 28.35 -1.72 6.13
CA SER A 13 28.09 -1.13 4.82
C SER A 13 26.75 -1.57 4.26
N ILE A 14 26.37 -2.85 4.42
CA ILE A 14 25.05 -3.35 4.03
C ILE A 14 23.96 -2.64 4.82
N CYS A 15 24.10 -2.48 6.14
CA CYS A 15 23.13 -1.76 6.96
C CYS A 15 23.00 -0.27 6.60
N VAL A 16 24.08 0.37 6.15
CA VAL A 16 24.04 1.77 5.69
C VAL A 16 23.34 1.89 4.33
N ILE A 17 23.63 0.98 3.39
CA ILE A 17 23.04 1.00 2.04
C ILE A 17 21.59 0.51 2.08
N TYR A 18 21.30 -0.54 2.83
CA TYR A 18 20.00 -1.15 2.94
C TYR A 18 19.62 -1.41 4.40
N PRO A 19 19.15 -0.37 5.11
CA PRO A 19 18.92 -0.44 6.53
C PRO A 19 17.82 -1.49 6.87
N PRO A 20 18.08 -2.39 7.82
CA PRO A 20 17.07 -3.29 8.37
C PRO A 20 15.92 -2.50 9.05
N THR A 21 14.79 -3.14 9.25
CA THR A 21 13.61 -2.53 9.89
C THR A 21 13.89 -2.00 11.30
N GLU A 22 14.75 -2.69 12.04
CA GLU A 22 15.20 -2.31 13.38
C GLU A 22 16.00 -0.99 13.36
N PHE A 23 16.86 -0.81 12.35
CA PHE A 23 17.61 0.44 12.16
C PHE A 23 16.70 1.60 11.77
N VAL A 24 15.72 1.33 10.92
CA VAL A 24 14.72 2.34 10.53
C VAL A 24 13.89 2.78 11.73
N SER A 25 13.43 1.83 12.55
CA SER A 25 12.62 2.13 13.74
C SER A 25 13.43 2.83 14.84
N ALA A 26 14.73 2.50 14.97
CA ALA A 26 15.64 3.13 15.91
C ALA A 26 16.18 4.51 15.45
N GLY A 27 15.85 4.95 14.24
CA GLY A 27 16.30 6.25 13.74
C GLY A 27 17.69 6.27 13.13
N PHE A 28 18.31 5.13 12.88
CA PHE A 28 19.67 5.01 12.31
C PHE A 28 19.67 4.97 10.78
N THR A 29 18.92 5.85 10.15
CA THR A 29 18.98 6.01 8.68
C THR A 29 19.62 7.34 8.32
N ILE A 30 20.26 7.40 7.13
CA ILE A 30 20.91 8.65 6.66
C ILE A 30 19.95 9.85 6.72
N PRO A 31 18.68 9.76 6.27
CA PRO A 31 17.74 10.89 6.39
C PRO A 31 17.42 11.30 7.83
N GLN A 32 17.30 10.35 8.73
CA GLN A 32 16.96 10.64 10.14
C GLN A 32 18.15 11.23 10.91
N LEU A 33 19.36 10.72 10.67
CA LEU A 33 20.59 11.24 11.27
C LEU A 33 20.92 12.68 10.82
N LEU A 34 20.49 13.05 9.62
CA LEU A 34 20.76 14.36 9.00
C LEU A 34 19.50 15.24 8.86
N ASP A 35 18.47 14.96 9.66
CA ASP A 35 17.19 15.66 9.58
C ASP A 35 17.34 17.19 9.73
N SER A 36 18.20 17.66 10.63
CA SER A 36 18.47 19.09 10.83
C SER A 36 19.01 19.78 9.58
N TYR A 37 19.78 19.07 8.74
CA TYR A 37 20.33 19.62 7.49
C TYR A 37 19.36 19.47 6.32
N LEU A 38 18.62 18.37 6.26
CA LEU A 38 17.69 18.07 5.19
C LEU A 38 16.45 18.98 5.26
N GLY A 39 15.99 19.27 6.48
CA GLY A 39 14.76 19.99 6.76
C GLY A 39 13.52 19.10 6.58
N SER A 40 12.34 19.71 6.64
CA SER A 40 11.08 18.97 6.57
C SER A 40 10.68 18.62 5.14
N GLU A 41 10.46 17.35 4.86
CA GLU A 41 9.91 16.86 3.59
C GLU A 41 8.55 17.47 3.29
N ASN A 42 7.70 17.66 4.31
CA ASN A 42 6.37 18.23 4.13
C ASN A 42 6.38 19.72 3.76
N VAL A 43 7.44 20.45 4.11
CA VAL A 43 7.55 21.88 3.79
C VAL A 43 8.10 22.09 2.38
N ASN A 44 9.14 21.35 2.01
CA ASN A 44 9.78 21.48 0.71
C ASN A 44 10.25 20.09 0.21
N PHE A 45 9.32 19.37 -0.39
CA PHE A 45 9.56 18.01 -0.90
C PHE A 45 10.72 17.96 -1.90
N ILE A 46 10.69 18.82 -2.91
CA ILE A 46 11.71 18.81 -3.97
C ILE A 46 13.09 19.16 -3.41
N GLY A 47 13.21 20.21 -2.61
CA GLY A 47 14.48 20.63 -2.00
C GLY A 47 15.02 19.58 -1.03
N TYR A 48 14.15 18.98 -0.23
CA TYR A 48 14.52 17.89 0.68
C TYR A 48 15.12 16.70 -0.08
N HIS A 49 14.45 16.22 -1.12
CA HIS A 49 14.93 15.07 -1.88
C HIS A 49 16.17 15.37 -2.71
N MET A 50 16.37 16.59 -3.17
CA MET A 50 17.63 17.00 -3.81
C MET A 50 18.81 16.87 -2.85
N LYS A 51 18.68 17.42 -1.64
CA LYS A 51 19.70 17.30 -0.59
C LYS A 51 19.90 15.84 -0.18
N ARG A 52 18.81 15.10 0.08
CA ARG A 52 18.85 13.71 0.50
C ARG A 52 19.60 12.82 -0.50
N ILE A 53 19.27 12.92 -1.80
CA ILE A 53 19.92 12.14 -2.85
C ILE A 53 21.41 12.47 -2.94
N SER A 54 21.77 13.76 -2.88
CA SER A 54 23.17 14.20 -2.93
C SER A 54 23.99 13.62 -1.77
N ILE A 55 23.46 13.74 -0.55
CA ILE A 55 24.16 13.25 0.65
C ILE A 55 24.22 11.72 0.69
N THR A 56 23.12 11.04 0.38
CA THR A 56 23.10 9.57 0.34
C THR A 56 24.14 9.05 -0.66
N ALA A 57 24.20 9.63 -1.85
CA ALA A 57 25.18 9.26 -2.86
C ALA A 57 26.62 9.51 -2.40
N LEU A 58 26.87 10.63 -1.70
CA LEU A 58 28.18 10.94 -1.15
C LEU A 58 28.59 9.94 -0.06
N ILE A 59 27.72 9.66 0.91
CA ILE A 59 28.01 8.71 2.00
C ILE A 59 28.27 7.32 1.44
N HIS A 60 27.42 6.83 0.52
CA HIS A 60 27.64 5.51 -0.06
C HIS A 60 28.90 5.42 -0.91
N SER A 61 29.29 6.51 -1.60
CA SER A 61 30.56 6.57 -2.35
C SER A 61 31.77 6.59 -1.43
N ALA A 62 31.63 7.05 -0.18
CA ALA A 62 32.72 7.11 0.80
C ALA A 62 32.94 5.78 1.55
N LEU A 63 32.02 4.80 1.46
CA LEU A 63 32.18 3.52 2.16
C LEU A 63 33.49 2.78 1.80
N PRO A 64 33.92 2.67 0.53
CA PRO A 64 35.19 2.03 0.23
C PRO A 64 36.41 2.73 0.87
N LEU A 65 36.38 4.06 0.93
CA LEU A 65 37.43 4.84 1.62
C LEU A 65 37.38 4.60 3.13
N GLY A 66 36.19 4.54 3.72
CA GLY A 66 36.03 4.21 5.14
C GLY A 66 36.62 2.83 5.48
N TYR A 67 36.43 1.83 4.61
CA TYR A 67 37.06 0.52 4.77
C TYR A 67 38.56 0.59 4.84
N THR A 68 39.22 1.28 3.89
CA THR A 68 40.66 1.41 3.88
C THR A 68 41.20 2.17 5.10
N LEU A 69 40.44 3.17 5.58
CA LEU A 69 40.77 3.89 6.82
C LEU A 69 40.67 2.96 8.05
N THR A 70 39.66 2.10 8.13
CA THR A 70 39.56 1.14 9.25
C THR A 70 40.69 0.13 9.27
N LEU A 71 41.14 -0.36 8.11
CA LEU A 71 42.32 -1.23 8.00
C LEU A 71 43.60 -0.50 8.42
N TRP A 72 43.78 0.74 7.97
CA TRP A 72 44.92 1.57 8.37
C TRP A 72 44.98 1.79 9.88
N CYS A 73 43.87 2.14 10.50
CA CYS A 73 43.77 2.33 11.95
C CYS A 73 43.95 1.00 12.72
N GLY A 74 43.56 -0.13 12.13
CA GLY A 74 43.75 -1.48 12.66
C GLY A 74 45.21 -1.99 12.64
N GLY A 75 46.13 -1.18 12.10
CA GLY A 75 47.58 -1.50 12.09
C GLY A 75 48.13 -2.09 10.79
N GLU A 76 47.28 -2.28 9.77
CA GLU A 76 47.70 -2.71 8.44
C GLU A 76 48.45 -1.59 7.72
N ARG A 77 49.81 -1.69 7.68
CA ARG A 77 50.70 -0.70 7.08
C ARG A 77 51.51 -1.25 5.93
N GLY A 78 50.96 -2.16 5.15
CA GLY A 78 51.62 -2.73 3.98
C GLY A 78 51.97 -1.67 2.92
N GLN A 79 53.01 -1.90 2.12
CA GLN A 79 53.44 -0.98 1.05
C GLN A 79 52.34 -0.69 0.01
N TRP A 80 51.37 -1.57 -0.15
CA TRP A 80 50.22 -1.43 -1.06
C TRP A 80 49.14 -0.51 -0.49
N MET A 81 49.11 -0.26 0.82
CA MET A 81 48.02 0.47 1.51
C MET A 81 47.83 1.91 0.99
N PRO A 82 48.90 2.73 0.77
CA PRO A 82 48.71 4.08 0.23
C PRO A 82 48.07 4.08 -1.16
N CYS A 83 48.47 3.15 -2.02
CA CYS A 83 47.87 3.02 -3.36
C CYS A 83 46.38 2.64 -3.28
N PHE A 84 46.04 1.75 -2.35
CA PHE A 84 44.65 1.33 -2.14
C PHE A 84 43.82 2.46 -1.57
N MET A 85 44.32 3.23 -0.62
CA MET A 85 43.66 4.43 -0.10
C MET A 85 43.43 5.48 -1.19
N LEU A 86 44.43 5.73 -2.05
CA LEU A 86 44.29 6.65 -3.18
C LEU A 86 43.22 6.16 -4.17
N ALA A 87 43.21 4.87 -4.50
CA ALA A 87 42.23 4.29 -5.41
C ALA A 87 40.79 4.42 -4.86
N THR A 88 40.60 4.15 -3.57
CA THR A 88 39.27 4.26 -2.93
C THR A 88 38.86 5.71 -2.71
N ALA A 89 39.77 6.66 -2.55
CA ALA A 89 39.50 8.09 -2.45
C ALA A 89 38.98 8.70 -3.75
N ILE A 90 39.34 8.14 -4.92
CA ILE A 90 38.84 8.62 -6.22
C ILE A 90 37.34 8.57 -6.31
N ILE A 91 36.68 7.53 -5.74
CA ILE A 91 35.23 7.32 -5.84
C ILE A 91 34.44 8.49 -5.22
N PRO A 92 34.63 8.85 -3.94
CA PRO A 92 33.96 10.01 -3.35
C PRO A 92 34.33 11.33 -4.00
N LEU A 93 35.59 11.50 -4.48
CA LEU A 93 36.01 12.72 -5.20
C LEU A 93 35.25 12.89 -6.52
N LEU A 94 35.09 11.82 -7.29
CA LEU A 94 34.24 11.84 -8.51
C LEU A 94 32.77 12.15 -8.17
N MET A 95 32.29 11.64 -7.05
CA MET A 95 30.91 11.92 -6.61
C MET A 95 30.77 13.38 -6.17
N ILE A 96 31.70 13.94 -5.43
CA ILE A 96 31.72 15.36 -5.07
C ILE A 96 31.69 16.23 -6.34
N TYR A 97 32.57 15.94 -7.31
CA TYR A 97 32.60 16.65 -8.60
C TYR A 97 31.25 16.59 -9.31
N LYS A 98 30.59 15.42 -9.32
CA LYS A 98 29.28 15.25 -9.92
C LYS A 98 28.19 16.04 -9.17
N ILE A 99 28.24 16.06 -7.85
CA ILE A 99 27.32 16.85 -7.01
C ILE A 99 27.52 18.33 -7.27
N ILE A 100 28.76 18.83 -7.31
CA ILE A 100 29.06 20.23 -7.65
C ILE A 100 28.42 20.58 -8.99
N LYS A 101 28.66 19.77 -10.03
CA LYS A 101 27.99 19.97 -11.34
C LYS A 101 26.48 19.98 -11.30
N TRP A 102 25.86 19.18 -10.43
CA TRP A 102 24.42 19.19 -10.26
C TRP A 102 23.93 20.54 -9.70
N TRP A 103 24.72 21.19 -8.86
CA TRP A 103 24.33 22.44 -8.20
C TRP A 103 24.73 23.70 -9.00
N GLU A 104 25.78 23.65 -9.83
CA GLU A 104 26.27 24.78 -10.62
C GLU A 104 25.31 25.14 -11.78
N TRP A 105 24.84 24.17 -12.54
CA TRP A 105 24.07 24.43 -13.77
C TRP A 105 22.57 24.64 -13.49
N ASP A 106 22.26 25.64 -12.68
CA ASP A 106 20.86 25.96 -12.27
C ASP A 106 20.11 24.72 -11.77
N ARG A 107 20.85 23.76 -11.20
CA ARG A 107 20.36 22.46 -10.71
C ARG A 107 19.71 21.56 -11.76
N LYS A 108 19.69 21.94 -13.05
CA LYS A 108 19.08 21.15 -14.14
C LYS A 108 19.74 19.81 -14.35
N GLY A 109 21.00 19.66 -13.92
CA GLY A 109 21.72 18.39 -13.91
C GLY A 109 21.27 17.38 -12.86
N HIS A 110 20.56 17.83 -11.82
CA HIS A 110 20.14 16.99 -10.70
C HIS A 110 19.04 15.98 -11.11
N PRO A 111 19.11 14.69 -10.66
CA PRO A 111 18.15 13.66 -11.03
C PRO A 111 16.69 14.05 -10.80
N VAL A 112 16.39 14.73 -9.68
CA VAL A 112 15.04 15.20 -9.33
C VAL A 112 14.55 16.22 -10.36
N VAL A 113 15.37 17.19 -10.70
CA VAL A 113 15.02 18.24 -11.69
C VAL A 113 14.87 17.62 -13.07
N LYS A 114 15.74 16.70 -13.46
CA LYS A 114 15.63 15.98 -14.75
C LYS A 114 14.29 15.24 -14.88
N ALA A 115 13.78 14.67 -13.79
CA ALA A 115 12.48 14.01 -13.81
C ALA A 115 11.31 15.00 -13.99
N MET A 116 11.49 16.27 -13.60
CA MET A 116 10.47 17.32 -13.74
C MET A 116 10.51 18.04 -15.07
N LEU A 117 11.68 18.13 -15.72
CA LEU A 117 11.87 18.90 -16.97
C LEU A 117 10.87 18.55 -18.09
N PRO A 118 10.45 17.30 -18.31
CA PRO A 118 9.46 16.96 -19.35
C PRO A 118 8.09 17.61 -19.15
N TYR A 119 7.80 18.08 -17.94
CA TYR A 119 6.53 18.71 -17.57
C TYR A 119 6.57 20.24 -17.50
N VAL A 120 7.77 20.80 -17.65
CA VAL A 120 7.95 22.27 -17.62
C VAL A 120 7.60 22.84 -19.01
N PRO A 121 6.65 23.77 -19.10
CA PRO A 121 6.34 24.44 -20.36
C PRO A 121 7.54 25.20 -20.93
N PRO A 122 7.66 25.31 -22.26
CA PRO A 122 8.74 26.07 -22.88
C PRO A 122 8.75 27.52 -22.36
N GLY A 123 9.91 28.02 -21.95
CA GLY A 123 10.08 29.38 -21.44
C GLY A 123 9.78 29.59 -19.96
N LEU A 124 9.29 28.60 -19.24
CA LEU A 124 9.10 28.67 -17.79
C LEU A 124 10.29 28.07 -17.01
N ASP A 125 10.48 28.58 -15.79
CA ASP A 125 11.48 27.99 -14.88
C ASP A 125 10.90 26.74 -14.19
N TRP A 126 11.71 25.69 -14.08
CA TRP A 126 11.34 24.47 -13.35
C TRP A 126 10.96 24.73 -11.88
N ARG A 127 11.44 25.83 -11.29
CA ARG A 127 11.16 26.20 -9.90
C ARG A 127 9.68 26.54 -9.67
N ILE A 128 8.98 27.02 -10.68
CA ILE A 128 7.54 27.29 -10.61
C ILE A 128 6.81 25.96 -10.44
N LEU A 129 7.09 24.99 -11.31
CA LEU A 129 6.53 23.65 -11.19
C LEU A 129 6.87 22.99 -9.86
N ALA A 130 8.11 23.16 -9.36
CA ALA A 130 8.54 22.65 -8.06
C ALA A 130 7.77 23.31 -6.90
N SER A 131 7.45 24.61 -7.00
CA SER A 131 6.64 25.31 -6.01
C SER A 131 5.21 24.76 -5.99
N ASP A 132 4.57 24.64 -7.15
CA ASP A 132 3.22 24.12 -7.29
C ASP A 132 3.13 22.69 -6.74
N PHE A 133 4.13 21.86 -7.07
CA PHE A 133 4.26 20.52 -6.55
C PHE A 133 4.38 20.48 -5.00
N ASN A 134 5.20 21.35 -4.43
CA ASN A 134 5.35 21.45 -2.97
C ASN A 134 4.05 21.87 -2.29
N VAL A 135 3.25 22.75 -2.91
CA VAL A 135 1.93 23.16 -2.41
C VAL A 135 0.97 21.96 -2.43
N GLU A 136 0.89 21.25 -3.54
CA GLU A 136 0.05 20.06 -3.66
C GLU A 136 0.46 18.97 -2.66
N TYR A 137 1.75 18.75 -2.48
CA TYR A 137 2.27 17.74 -1.54
C TYR A 137 1.91 18.04 -0.07
N ARG A 138 1.74 19.30 0.31
CA ARG A 138 1.28 19.70 1.66
C ARG A 138 -0.18 19.36 1.91
N GLY A 139 -0.95 19.15 0.85
CA GLY A 139 -2.37 18.80 0.93
C GLY A 139 -2.62 17.51 1.73
N VAL A 140 -3.83 17.40 2.26
CA VAL A 140 -4.28 16.25 3.07
C VAL A 140 -4.58 15.03 2.18
N ASP A 141 -4.90 15.25 0.91
CA ASP A 141 -5.39 14.24 -0.03
C ASP A 141 -4.29 13.41 -0.70
N LYS A 142 -3.17 13.18 0.01
CA LYS A 142 -2.10 12.31 -0.48
C LYS A 142 -2.15 10.94 0.17
N VAL A 143 -1.81 9.90 -0.59
CA VAL A 143 -1.55 8.55 -0.10
C VAL A 143 -0.06 8.26 -0.23
N SER A 144 0.57 7.85 0.86
CA SER A 144 1.98 7.46 0.87
C SER A 144 2.10 6.01 1.30
N ILE A 145 2.62 5.17 0.42
CA ILE A 145 2.79 3.74 0.63
C ILE A 145 4.29 3.45 0.70
N GLN A 146 4.74 2.88 1.82
CA GLN A 146 6.12 2.43 1.95
C GLN A 146 6.30 1.14 1.15
N LEU A 147 7.25 1.13 0.21
CA LEU A 147 7.56 -0.03 -0.62
C LEU A 147 8.61 -0.92 0.06
N ASN A 148 9.65 -0.30 0.59
CA ASN A 148 10.71 -0.93 1.37
C ASN A 148 11.39 0.13 2.26
N ALA A 149 12.43 -0.26 3.01
CA ALA A 149 13.13 0.63 3.93
C ALA A 149 13.61 1.97 3.32
N THR A 150 13.86 2.00 2.01
CA THR A 150 14.48 3.13 1.31
C THR A 150 13.64 3.73 0.19
N SER A 151 12.52 3.13 -0.14
CA SER A 151 11.66 3.59 -1.23
C SER A 151 10.20 3.66 -0.83
N LYS A 152 9.50 4.65 -1.36
CA LYS A 152 8.07 4.86 -1.15
C LYS A 152 7.38 5.29 -2.44
N PHE A 153 6.11 4.97 -2.53
CA PHE A 153 5.21 5.43 -3.57
C PHE A 153 4.24 6.45 -2.98
N ILE A 154 4.03 7.54 -3.68
CA ILE A 154 3.15 8.60 -3.25
C ILE A 154 2.20 8.94 -4.41
N ALA A 155 0.91 9.01 -4.11
CA ALA A 155 -0.10 9.53 -5.01
C ALA A 155 -0.66 10.82 -4.41
N THR A 156 -0.60 11.90 -5.17
CA THR A 156 -1.27 13.19 -4.89
C THR A 156 -2.41 13.36 -5.89
N GLN A 157 -3.14 14.46 -5.86
CA GLN A 157 -4.24 14.69 -6.81
C GLN A 157 -3.78 14.65 -8.28
N THR A 158 -2.61 15.23 -8.58
CA THR A 158 -2.10 15.34 -9.96
C THR A 158 -0.99 14.35 -10.26
N TRP A 159 -0.20 13.94 -9.26
CA TRP A 159 1.06 13.25 -9.47
C TRP A 159 1.10 11.85 -8.86
N LEU A 160 1.77 10.94 -9.58
CA LEU A 160 2.24 9.65 -9.09
C LEU A 160 3.76 9.69 -9.00
N ILE A 161 4.29 9.36 -7.82
CA ILE A 161 5.68 9.57 -7.48
C ILE A 161 6.25 8.29 -6.89
N LYS A 162 7.34 7.81 -7.44
CA LYS A 162 8.16 6.78 -6.82
C LYS A 162 9.46 7.40 -6.34
N VAL A 163 9.65 7.40 -5.05
CA VAL A 163 10.88 7.88 -4.41
C VAL A 163 11.79 6.70 -4.16
N THR A 164 13.03 6.79 -4.63
CA THR A 164 14.09 5.80 -4.37
C THR A 164 15.28 6.47 -3.68
N GLN A 165 16.32 5.73 -3.33
CA GLN A 165 17.51 6.30 -2.68
C GLN A 165 18.20 7.38 -3.52
N TYR A 166 18.28 7.19 -4.85
CA TYR A 166 19.10 8.02 -5.73
C TYR A 166 18.31 8.78 -6.80
N ALA A 167 17.01 8.56 -6.88
CA ALA A 167 16.17 9.17 -7.91
C ALA A 167 14.72 9.34 -7.43
N ILE A 168 14.00 10.18 -8.14
CA ILE A 168 12.55 10.28 -8.08
C ILE A 168 12.03 10.05 -9.48
N ASP A 169 11.10 9.13 -9.64
CA ASP A 169 10.34 8.96 -10.86
C ASP A 169 8.96 9.62 -10.66
N LEU A 170 8.57 10.51 -11.56
CA LEU A 170 7.30 11.26 -11.50
C LEU A 170 6.51 11.03 -12.77
N VAL A 171 5.19 10.98 -12.63
CA VAL A 171 4.27 11.01 -13.76
C VAL A 171 2.96 11.69 -13.35
N LYS A 172 2.32 12.43 -14.27
CA LYS A 172 0.98 12.97 -14.02
C LYS A 172 -0.06 11.84 -14.11
N GLN A 173 -1.05 11.85 -13.23
CA GLN A 173 -2.13 10.87 -13.23
C GLN A 173 -2.89 10.84 -14.56
N SER A 174 -3.18 12.02 -15.13
CA SER A 174 -3.88 12.18 -16.41
C SER A 174 -3.12 11.60 -17.60
N GLU A 175 -1.78 11.52 -17.52
CA GLU A 175 -0.89 11.08 -18.61
C GLU A 175 -0.31 9.68 -18.36
N CYS A 176 -0.88 8.91 -17.43
CA CYS A 176 -0.35 7.61 -17.05
C CYS A 176 -1.46 6.55 -17.00
N ALA A 177 -1.15 5.36 -17.45
CA ALA A 177 -1.92 4.16 -17.19
C ALA A 177 -1.17 3.29 -16.18
N LEU A 178 -1.87 2.89 -15.12
CA LEU A 178 -1.36 1.90 -14.17
C LEU A 178 -1.88 0.52 -14.55
N VAL A 179 -0.97 -0.43 -14.73
CA VAL A 179 -1.29 -1.81 -15.13
C VAL A 179 -0.67 -2.79 -14.15
N ALA A 180 -1.46 -3.69 -13.60
CA ALA A 180 -0.95 -4.80 -12.83
C ALA A 180 -0.25 -5.79 -13.79
N THR A 181 0.98 -6.18 -13.46
CA THR A 181 1.81 -7.06 -14.32
C THR A 181 1.97 -8.46 -13.75
N ALA A 182 2.02 -8.59 -12.44
CA ALA A 182 2.17 -9.87 -11.75
C ALA A 182 1.61 -9.78 -10.33
N THR A 183 1.28 -10.93 -9.76
CA THR A 183 0.89 -11.06 -8.36
C THR A 183 1.67 -12.18 -7.71
N ASP A 184 2.11 -11.94 -6.47
CA ASP A 184 2.79 -12.94 -5.64
C ASP A 184 2.03 -13.06 -4.33
N SER A 185 1.61 -14.27 -3.98
CA SER A 185 0.95 -14.54 -2.70
C SER A 185 1.90 -15.23 -1.73
N HIS A 186 1.90 -14.79 -0.48
CA HIS A 186 2.68 -15.35 0.60
C HIS A 186 1.76 -15.75 1.75
N ASN A 187 1.76 -17.04 2.07
CA ASN A 187 1.03 -17.57 3.22
C ASN A 187 1.93 -17.52 4.45
N PHE A 188 1.57 -16.70 5.44
CA PHE A 188 2.30 -16.61 6.71
C PHE A 188 1.77 -17.58 7.76
N SER A 189 0.56 -18.14 7.56
CA SER A 189 -0.05 -19.10 8.47
C SER A 189 -0.48 -20.36 7.75
N PRO A 190 -0.32 -21.57 8.36
CA PRO A 190 -0.85 -22.82 7.81
C PRO A 190 -2.37 -22.83 7.63
N SER A 191 -3.11 -21.99 8.36
CA SER A 191 -4.56 -21.85 8.26
C SER A 191 -5.02 -21.00 7.05
N GLY A 192 -4.09 -20.35 6.34
CA GLY A 192 -4.41 -19.48 5.20
C GLY A 192 -5.13 -18.17 5.56
N GLU A 193 -5.31 -17.88 6.84
CA GLU A 193 -6.00 -16.67 7.31
C GLU A 193 -5.14 -15.40 7.11
N ASP A 194 -3.81 -15.55 7.15
CA ASP A 194 -2.83 -14.48 6.99
C ASP A 194 -2.16 -14.49 5.61
N GLU A 195 -2.91 -14.77 4.56
CA GLU A 195 -2.40 -14.69 3.20
C GLU A 195 -2.30 -13.24 2.76
N VAL A 196 -1.07 -12.78 2.50
CA VAL A 196 -0.79 -11.45 1.95
C VAL A 196 -0.39 -11.58 0.49
N GLN A 197 -1.15 -10.95 -0.38
CA GLN A 197 -0.83 -10.87 -1.80
C GLN A 197 -0.23 -9.51 -2.12
N TYR A 198 0.89 -9.55 -2.84
CA TYR A 198 1.53 -8.38 -3.43
C TYR A 198 1.22 -8.31 -4.92
N VAL A 199 1.03 -7.10 -5.40
CA VAL A 199 0.76 -6.79 -6.80
C VAL A 199 1.90 -5.93 -7.33
N ASN A 200 2.51 -6.34 -8.43
CA ASN A 200 3.46 -5.54 -9.18
C ASN A 200 2.68 -4.66 -10.15
N ILE A 201 2.85 -3.34 -10.05
CA ILE A 201 2.15 -2.37 -10.88
C ILE A 201 3.19 -1.62 -11.70
N GLU A 202 2.94 -1.50 -12.99
CA GLU A 202 3.75 -0.69 -13.90
C GLU A 202 2.99 0.60 -14.24
N ALA A 203 3.68 1.73 -14.06
CA ALA A 203 3.24 3.03 -14.51
C ALA A 203 3.75 3.26 -15.93
N ILE A 204 2.81 3.31 -16.87
CA ILE A 204 3.07 3.47 -18.30
C ILE A 204 2.65 4.88 -18.71
N PRO A 205 3.62 5.82 -18.89
CA PRO A 205 3.32 7.16 -19.35
C PRO A 205 2.81 7.14 -20.81
N SER A 206 1.96 8.09 -21.16
CA SER A 206 1.48 8.28 -22.53
C SER A 206 2.55 8.87 -23.45
N ARG A 207 3.59 9.49 -22.90
CA ARG A 207 4.72 10.09 -23.63
C ARG A 207 5.98 9.25 -23.44
N ASP A 208 6.65 8.88 -24.53
CA ASP A 208 7.90 8.08 -24.50
C ASP A 208 9.09 8.82 -23.87
N THR A 209 9.02 10.14 -23.76
CA THR A 209 10.05 10.95 -23.08
C THR A 209 10.08 10.78 -21.58
N ILE A 210 9.03 10.20 -20.98
CA ILE A 210 8.88 9.98 -19.56
C ILE A 210 9.24 8.53 -19.25
N LYS A 211 10.08 8.34 -18.25
CA LYS A 211 10.54 7.01 -17.85
C LYS A 211 9.41 6.20 -17.24
N ARG A 212 9.19 4.99 -17.73
CA ARG A 212 8.35 3.98 -17.07
C ARG A 212 8.96 3.55 -15.76
N PHE A 213 8.13 3.25 -14.79
CA PHE A 213 8.59 2.68 -13.52
C PHE A 213 7.59 1.68 -12.98
N SER A 214 8.08 0.70 -12.24
CA SER A 214 7.26 -0.31 -11.56
C SER A 214 7.39 -0.17 -10.05
N PHE A 215 6.35 -0.59 -9.34
CA PHE A 215 6.35 -0.65 -7.88
C PHE A 215 5.50 -1.84 -7.43
N ARG A 216 5.81 -2.35 -6.23
CA ARG A 216 5.14 -3.50 -5.65
C ARG A 216 4.44 -3.06 -4.37
N ILE A 217 3.13 -3.33 -4.29
CA ILE A 217 2.30 -3.00 -3.13
C ILE A 217 1.42 -4.19 -2.75
N SER A 218 0.97 -4.23 -1.49
CA SER A 218 -0.02 -5.22 -1.07
C SER A 218 -1.39 -4.93 -1.68
N THR A 219 -2.22 -5.96 -1.82
CA THR A 219 -3.62 -5.79 -2.27
C THR A 219 -4.42 -4.86 -1.36
N THR A 220 -4.10 -4.80 -0.08
CA THR A 220 -4.70 -3.86 0.87
C THR A 220 -4.34 -2.42 0.51
N ALA A 221 -3.04 -2.15 0.31
CA ALA A 221 -2.56 -0.83 -0.10
C ALA A 221 -3.09 -0.41 -1.48
N LEU A 222 -3.26 -1.37 -2.41
CA LEU A 222 -3.89 -1.11 -3.71
C LEU A 222 -5.34 -0.63 -3.56
N ARG A 223 -6.10 -1.22 -2.63
CA ARG A 223 -7.48 -0.81 -2.36
C ARG A 223 -7.59 0.58 -1.74
N GLU A 224 -6.62 0.96 -0.90
CA GLU A 224 -6.54 2.32 -0.33
C GLU A 224 -6.12 3.35 -1.39
N LEU A 225 -5.28 2.94 -2.34
CA LEU A 225 -4.81 3.78 -3.43
C LEU A 225 -5.91 4.04 -4.48
N GLN A 226 -6.70 3.02 -4.83
CA GLN A 226 -7.64 3.04 -5.95
C GLN A 226 -8.65 4.22 -5.92
N PRO A 227 -9.25 4.61 -4.77
CA PRO A 227 -10.15 5.75 -4.68
C PRO A 227 -9.47 7.12 -4.91
N ARG A 228 -8.15 7.19 -4.86
CA ARG A 228 -7.35 8.40 -5.01
C ARG A 228 -6.76 8.57 -6.42
N LEU A 229 -6.99 7.57 -7.27
CA LEU A 229 -6.52 7.59 -8.65
C LEU A 229 -7.60 8.17 -9.56
N GLU A 230 -7.21 9.04 -10.49
CA GLU A 230 -8.10 9.52 -11.56
C GLU A 230 -8.61 8.36 -12.44
N ARG A 231 -7.76 7.36 -12.63
CA ARG A 231 -8.10 6.15 -13.41
C ARG A 231 -7.79 4.92 -12.58
N PRO A 232 -8.69 3.92 -12.57
CA PRO A 232 -8.45 2.68 -11.85
C PRO A 232 -7.25 1.93 -12.43
N VAL A 233 -6.54 1.20 -11.58
CA VAL A 233 -5.47 0.29 -12.03
C VAL A 233 -6.11 -0.79 -12.91
N ARG A 234 -5.59 -0.97 -14.12
CA ARG A 234 -6.00 -2.06 -15.00
C ARG A 234 -5.45 -3.37 -14.47
N VAL A 235 -6.33 -4.30 -14.19
CA VAL A 235 -5.98 -5.66 -13.80
C VAL A 235 -6.34 -6.56 -14.99
N PRO A 236 -5.35 -7.12 -15.71
CA PRO A 236 -5.61 -8.07 -16.80
C PRO A 236 -6.31 -9.34 -16.29
N ASP A 237 -7.08 -10.01 -17.16
CA ASP A 237 -7.91 -11.18 -16.82
C ASP A 237 -7.11 -12.38 -16.27
N HIS A 238 -5.82 -12.46 -16.61
CA HIS A 238 -4.93 -13.52 -16.10
C HIS A 238 -4.42 -13.26 -14.66
N ILE A 239 -4.70 -12.07 -14.11
CA ILE A 239 -4.30 -11.69 -12.74
C ILE A 239 -5.52 -11.74 -11.83
N SER A 240 -5.52 -12.68 -10.88
CA SER A 240 -6.55 -12.75 -9.85
C SER A 240 -6.08 -12.03 -8.57
N LEU A 241 -6.86 -11.06 -8.13
CA LEU A 241 -6.64 -10.43 -6.83
C LEU A 241 -7.37 -11.24 -5.75
N LEU A 242 -6.68 -11.46 -4.63
CA LEU A 242 -7.27 -12.14 -3.48
C LEU A 242 -8.47 -11.32 -2.97
N PRO A 243 -9.64 -11.99 -2.78
CA PRO A 243 -10.79 -11.33 -2.19
C PRO A 243 -10.48 -10.93 -0.74
N THR A 244 -11.08 -9.83 -0.28
CA THR A 244 -11.01 -9.42 1.13
C THR A 244 -11.64 -10.49 2.03
N LEU A 245 -11.31 -10.45 3.32
CA LEU A 245 -11.99 -11.29 4.33
C LEU A 245 -13.51 -11.14 4.26
N ILE A 246 -14.00 -9.90 4.06
CA ILE A 246 -15.42 -9.62 3.90
C ILE A 246 -15.98 -10.26 2.62
N GLU A 247 -15.27 -10.18 1.50
CA GLU A 247 -15.69 -10.80 0.24
C GLU A 247 -15.70 -12.32 0.32
N ARG A 248 -14.68 -12.93 0.94
CA ARG A 248 -14.64 -14.37 1.24
C ARG A 248 -15.84 -14.77 2.11
N PHE A 249 -16.06 -14.02 3.18
CA PHE A 249 -17.21 -14.24 4.05
C PHE A 249 -18.54 -14.13 3.30
N VAL A 250 -18.72 -13.09 2.49
CA VAL A 250 -19.95 -12.90 1.70
C VAL A 250 -20.17 -14.05 0.72
N THR A 251 -19.12 -14.60 0.14
CA THR A 251 -19.21 -15.78 -0.74
C THR A 251 -19.72 -17.00 0.03
N ILE A 252 -19.13 -17.27 1.19
CA ILE A 252 -19.55 -18.38 2.06
C ILE A 252 -20.97 -18.13 2.60
N PHE A 253 -21.26 -16.91 3.03
CA PHE A 253 -22.58 -16.52 3.50
C PHE A 253 -23.67 -16.79 2.46
N LYS A 254 -23.43 -16.46 1.19
CA LYS A 254 -24.34 -16.76 0.08
C LYS A 254 -24.57 -18.26 -0.07
N GLN A 255 -23.53 -19.08 -0.03
CA GLN A 255 -23.64 -20.53 -0.15
C GLN A 255 -24.54 -21.13 0.94
N TYR A 256 -24.44 -20.63 2.18
CA TYR A 256 -25.30 -21.06 3.26
C TYR A 256 -26.73 -20.55 3.11
N VAL A 257 -26.93 -19.30 2.72
CA VAL A 257 -28.26 -18.71 2.49
C VAL A 257 -28.99 -19.44 1.37
N ASP A 258 -28.28 -19.83 0.30
CA ASP A 258 -28.89 -20.58 -0.84
C ASP A 258 -29.37 -21.99 -0.45
N GLN A 259 -28.88 -22.55 0.67
CA GLN A 259 -29.33 -23.83 1.22
C GLN A 259 -30.58 -23.67 2.10
N ASN A 260 -30.89 -22.46 2.53
CA ASN A 260 -32.06 -22.20 3.38
C ASN A 260 -33.39 -22.28 2.59
N PRO A 261 -34.51 -22.55 3.24
CA PRO A 261 -35.83 -22.58 2.59
C PRO A 261 -36.17 -21.28 1.87
N VAL A 262 -36.67 -21.37 0.65
CA VAL A 262 -37.09 -20.20 -0.14
C VAL A 262 -38.33 -19.56 0.46
N TYR A 263 -38.32 -18.24 0.58
CA TYR A 263 -39.46 -17.44 0.94
C TYR A 263 -40.15 -16.92 -0.32
N PHE A 264 -41.42 -17.28 -0.53
CA PHE A 264 -42.18 -16.84 -1.70
C PHE A 264 -42.95 -15.55 -1.41
N VAL A 265 -42.86 -14.60 -2.33
CA VAL A 265 -43.52 -13.28 -2.28
C VAL A 265 -44.51 -13.20 -3.44
N ASP A 266 -45.68 -12.63 -3.19
CA ASP A 266 -46.73 -12.45 -4.23
C ASP A 266 -46.57 -11.12 -5.00
N GLN A 267 -45.62 -10.25 -4.56
CA GLN A 267 -45.31 -8.94 -5.17
C GLN A 267 -43.97 -8.98 -5.87
N GLU A 268 -43.78 -8.11 -6.84
CA GLU A 268 -42.47 -7.92 -7.47
C GLU A 268 -41.42 -7.46 -6.45
N LEU A 269 -40.20 -7.95 -6.62
CA LEU A 269 -39.07 -7.61 -5.74
C LEU A 269 -38.52 -6.23 -6.10
N GLU A 270 -38.45 -5.36 -5.11
CA GLU A 270 -37.89 -4.01 -5.22
C GLU A 270 -36.34 -4.03 -5.36
N VAL A 271 -35.77 -2.91 -5.71
CA VAL A 271 -34.30 -2.73 -5.74
C VAL A 271 -33.75 -2.72 -4.31
N CYS A 272 -32.58 -3.33 -4.10
CA CYS A 272 -31.93 -3.39 -2.81
C CYS A 272 -31.61 -1.99 -2.26
N ILE A 273 -32.09 -1.68 -1.04
CA ILE A 273 -31.85 -0.37 -0.40
C ILE A 273 -30.38 -0.11 -0.04
N GLY A 274 -29.55 -1.15 0.01
CA GLY A 274 -28.13 -1.03 0.38
C GLY A 274 -27.21 -0.66 -0.79
N CYS A 275 -27.40 -1.22 -1.97
CA CYS A 275 -26.56 -0.95 -3.13
C CYS A 275 -27.29 -0.19 -4.26
N MET A 276 -28.61 -0.16 -4.26
CA MET A 276 -29.44 0.48 -5.30
C MET A 276 -29.14 -0.02 -6.73
N GLN A 277 -28.55 -1.20 -6.86
CA GLN A 277 -28.12 -1.77 -8.15
C GLN A 277 -28.76 -3.14 -8.40
N ASN A 278 -28.83 -3.99 -7.39
CA ASN A 278 -29.34 -5.34 -7.49
C ASN A 278 -30.76 -5.45 -6.92
N THR A 279 -31.52 -6.37 -7.42
CA THR A 279 -32.84 -6.72 -6.85
C THR A 279 -32.66 -7.28 -5.43
N ALA A 280 -33.54 -6.87 -4.52
CA ALA A 280 -33.60 -7.43 -3.17
C ALA A 280 -34.06 -8.89 -3.26
N ASN A 281 -33.30 -9.82 -2.73
CA ASN A 281 -33.54 -11.26 -2.85
C ASN A 281 -33.37 -12.02 -1.54
N VAL A 282 -33.41 -11.32 -0.39
CA VAL A 282 -33.27 -11.93 0.93
C VAL A 282 -34.39 -11.43 1.86
N LYS A 283 -35.06 -12.37 2.50
CA LYS A 283 -36.04 -12.15 3.58
C LYS A 283 -35.47 -12.67 4.89
N LEU A 284 -35.60 -11.90 5.94
CA LEU A 284 -35.35 -12.36 7.30
C LEU A 284 -36.69 -12.96 7.82
N ASP A 285 -36.73 -14.28 7.95
CA ASP A 285 -37.87 -15.02 8.43
C ASP A 285 -37.43 -16.05 9.46
N ARG A 286 -38.01 -16.02 10.66
CA ARG A 286 -37.55 -16.89 11.74
C ARG A 286 -37.81 -18.36 11.42
N ARG A 287 -36.73 -19.11 11.17
CA ARG A 287 -36.71 -20.54 10.86
C ARG A 287 -35.95 -21.36 11.88
N CYS A 288 -35.13 -20.70 12.69
CA CYS A 288 -34.36 -21.39 13.71
C CYS A 288 -35.27 -22.00 14.79
N PRO A 289 -34.91 -23.17 15.35
CA PRO A 289 -35.64 -23.76 16.45
C PRO A 289 -35.66 -22.81 17.67
N PRO A 290 -36.70 -22.87 18.53
CA PRO A 290 -36.67 -22.12 19.77
C PRO A 290 -35.45 -22.48 20.60
N PRO A 291 -34.83 -21.50 21.29
CA PRO A 291 -33.66 -21.77 22.12
C PRO A 291 -34.04 -22.78 23.22
N PRO A 292 -33.12 -23.67 23.62
CA PRO A 292 -33.33 -24.52 24.78
C PRO A 292 -33.59 -23.64 26.00
N PRO A 293 -34.31 -24.15 27.01
CA PRO A 293 -34.61 -23.42 28.22
C PRO A 293 -33.31 -22.82 28.81
N PRO A 294 -33.35 -21.62 29.39
CA PRO A 294 -32.17 -20.87 29.77
C PRO A 294 -31.36 -21.63 30.81
N ASN A 295 -30.30 -22.25 30.37
CA ASN A 295 -29.19 -22.61 31.27
C ASN A 295 -28.45 -21.32 31.61
N LEU A 296 -28.19 -21.08 32.88
CA LEU A 296 -27.79 -19.84 33.56
C LEU A 296 -26.59 -19.06 32.98
N ASN A 297 -25.97 -19.48 31.86
CA ASN A 297 -24.71 -18.89 31.37
C ASN A 297 -24.72 -18.42 29.89
N GLN A 298 -25.85 -18.31 29.22
CA GLN A 298 -25.85 -17.81 27.84
C GLN A 298 -26.69 -16.53 27.70
N ASN A 299 -26.03 -15.38 27.80
CA ASN A 299 -26.59 -14.03 27.53
C ASN A 299 -26.82 -13.73 26.04
N ILE A 300 -27.14 -14.73 25.22
CA ILE A 300 -27.38 -14.50 23.79
C ILE A 300 -28.88 -14.33 23.57
N PRO A 301 -29.35 -13.14 23.13
CA PRO A 301 -30.80 -12.91 22.95
C PRO A 301 -31.36 -13.87 21.89
N PRO A 302 -32.58 -14.41 22.07
CA PRO A 302 -33.19 -15.31 21.11
C PRO A 302 -33.48 -14.60 19.78
N CYS A 303 -33.51 -15.38 18.68
CA CYS A 303 -33.92 -14.84 17.38
C CYS A 303 -35.39 -14.37 17.43
N GLN A 304 -35.65 -13.24 16.77
CA GLN A 304 -36.95 -12.57 16.75
C GLN A 304 -37.54 -12.59 15.33
N GLN A 305 -38.84 -12.56 15.21
CA GLN A 305 -39.50 -12.43 13.91
C GLN A 305 -39.26 -11.04 13.33
N CYS A 306 -38.81 -10.99 12.08
CA CYS A 306 -38.65 -9.76 11.34
C CYS A 306 -39.83 -9.53 10.38
N ASN A 307 -40.59 -8.46 10.60
CA ASN A 307 -41.77 -8.12 9.78
C ASN A 307 -41.45 -7.18 8.60
N CYS A 308 -40.16 -6.84 8.38
CA CYS A 308 -39.75 -6.01 7.24
C CYS A 308 -40.01 -6.73 5.91
N ARG A 309 -40.32 -5.96 4.86
CA ARG A 309 -40.40 -6.49 3.49
C ARG A 309 -39.01 -6.99 3.01
N VAL A 310 -38.97 -7.56 1.82
CA VAL A 310 -37.72 -7.93 1.15
C VAL A 310 -37.07 -6.66 0.64
N LEU A 311 -36.02 -6.19 1.33
CA LEU A 311 -35.35 -4.90 1.09
C LEU A 311 -33.88 -5.03 0.74
N TRP A 312 -33.27 -6.20 0.93
CA TRP A 312 -31.84 -6.39 0.83
C TRP A 312 -31.48 -7.48 -0.17
N CYS A 313 -30.41 -7.28 -0.94
CA CYS A 313 -29.76 -8.37 -1.63
C CYS A 313 -28.83 -9.15 -0.70
N CYS A 314 -28.58 -10.42 -0.99
CA CYS A 314 -27.75 -11.31 -0.18
C CYS A 314 -26.35 -10.75 0.04
N THR A 315 -25.76 -10.11 -0.97
CA THR A 315 -24.42 -9.47 -0.87
C THR A 315 -24.40 -8.35 0.17
N CYS A 316 -25.39 -7.44 0.13
CA CYS A 316 -25.47 -6.33 1.09
C CYS A 316 -25.76 -6.82 2.50
N MET A 317 -26.60 -7.84 2.64
CA MET A 317 -26.87 -8.46 3.93
C MET A 317 -25.62 -9.12 4.52
N GLY A 318 -24.86 -9.86 3.72
CA GLY A 318 -23.58 -10.46 4.15
C GLY A 318 -22.54 -9.42 4.54
N ARG A 319 -22.41 -8.32 3.78
CA ARG A 319 -21.52 -7.20 4.15
C ARG A 319 -21.95 -6.53 5.46
N TRP A 320 -23.26 -6.32 5.64
CA TRP A 320 -23.81 -5.79 6.89
C TRP A 320 -23.51 -6.70 8.08
N TRP A 321 -23.64 -7.99 7.90
CA TRP A 321 -23.30 -9.00 8.91
C TRP A 321 -21.82 -8.92 9.28
N ALA A 322 -20.95 -9.03 8.29
CA ALA A 322 -19.50 -8.99 8.48
C ALA A 322 -19.02 -7.71 9.19
N ALA A 323 -19.61 -6.56 8.86
CA ALA A 323 -19.25 -5.27 9.47
C ALA A 323 -19.60 -5.17 10.96
N ARG A 324 -20.46 -6.06 11.47
CA ARG A 324 -20.88 -6.11 12.89
C ARG A 324 -20.40 -7.32 13.63
N ALA A 325 -19.85 -8.29 12.92
CA ALA A 325 -19.28 -9.48 13.51
C ALA A 325 -18.02 -9.12 14.30
N SER A 326 -17.80 -9.77 15.42
CA SER A 326 -16.65 -9.59 16.30
C SER A 326 -15.83 -10.86 16.38
N GLY A 327 -14.54 -10.74 16.71
CA GLY A 327 -13.64 -11.88 16.84
C GLY A 327 -13.16 -12.45 15.50
N ALA A 328 -12.64 -13.68 15.51
CA ALA A 328 -12.07 -14.32 14.35
C ALA A 328 -13.11 -14.56 13.23
N PRO A 329 -12.74 -14.40 11.94
CA PRO A 329 -13.64 -14.58 10.80
C PRO A 329 -14.33 -15.92 10.75
N ALA A 330 -13.69 -16.99 11.22
CA ALA A 330 -14.26 -18.34 11.31
C ALA A 330 -15.51 -18.41 12.22
N ALA A 331 -15.60 -17.52 13.21
CA ALA A 331 -16.72 -17.46 14.14
C ALA A 331 -17.90 -16.60 13.66
N TRP A 332 -17.75 -15.85 12.57
CA TRP A 332 -18.76 -14.87 12.13
C TRP A 332 -20.10 -15.51 11.75
N LEU A 333 -20.09 -16.68 11.12
CA LEU A 333 -21.32 -17.40 10.74
C LEU A 333 -22.10 -17.94 11.94
N ALA A 334 -21.42 -18.22 13.05
CA ALA A 334 -22.06 -18.71 14.28
C ALA A 334 -22.68 -17.58 15.13
N GLN A 335 -22.39 -16.33 14.82
CA GLN A 335 -22.91 -15.18 15.55
C GLN A 335 -24.36 -14.90 15.16
N ARG A 336 -25.00 -14.00 15.89
CA ARG A 336 -26.32 -13.47 15.55
C ARG A 336 -26.19 -12.06 15.01
N GLY A 337 -26.92 -11.79 13.93
CA GLY A 337 -27.05 -10.47 13.35
C GLY A 337 -28.27 -9.73 13.88
N SER A 338 -28.33 -8.43 13.58
CA SER A 338 -29.54 -7.61 13.81
C SER A 338 -30.03 -7.03 12.48
N CYS A 339 -31.36 -7.05 12.28
CA CYS A 339 -31.96 -6.46 11.09
C CYS A 339 -31.59 -4.97 10.97
N PRO A 340 -31.07 -4.51 9.81
CA PRO A 340 -30.71 -3.11 9.63
C PRO A 340 -31.86 -2.11 9.84
N VAL A 341 -33.10 -2.57 9.69
CA VAL A 341 -34.32 -1.72 9.76
C VAL A 341 -35.01 -1.82 11.13
N CYS A 342 -35.47 -3.01 11.51
CA CYS A 342 -36.26 -3.19 12.75
C CYS A 342 -35.42 -3.69 13.94
N ARG A 343 -34.11 -3.95 13.74
CA ARG A 343 -33.19 -4.46 14.78
C ARG A 343 -33.53 -5.85 15.34
N ALA A 344 -34.51 -6.55 14.77
CA ALA A 344 -34.80 -7.92 15.17
C ALA A 344 -33.55 -8.79 15.07
N THR A 345 -33.25 -9.54 16.12
CA THR A 345 -32.11 -10.45 16.17
C THR A 345 -32.41 -11.69 15.34
N PHE A 346 -31.45 -12.13 14.50
CA PHE A 346 -31.60 -13.30 13.64
C PHE A 346 -30.27 -14.09 13.54
N CYS A 347 -30.36 -15.35 13.20
CA CYS A 347 -29.20 -16.19 12.88
C CYS A 347 -29.14 -16.52 11.39
N LEU A 348 -28.12 -17.22 10.95
CA LEU A 348 -27.93 -17.57 9.53
C LEU A 348 -29.11 -18.39 8.96
N LEU A 349 -29.71 -19.26 9.76
CA LEU A 349 -30.89 -20.06 9.36
C LEU A 349 -32.14 -19.22 9.08
N ASP A 350 -32.21 -18.03 9.63
CA ASP A 350 -33.34 -17.12 9.46
C ASP A 350 -33.21 -16.25 8.19
N VAL A 351 -32.08 -16.35 7.47
CA VAL A 351 -31.82 -15.59 6.23
C VAL A 351 -32.28 -16.42 5.04
N CYS A 352 -33.51 -16.18 4.55
CA CYS A 352 -34.11 -16.95 3.49
C CYS A 352 -33.99 -16.27 2.12
N PRO A 353 -33.61 -17.01 1.05
CA PRO A 353 -33.67 -16.46 -0.30
C PRO A 353 -35.15 -16.20 -0.67
N ALA A 354 -35.41 -14.99 -1.21
CA ALA A 354 -36.75 -14.57 -1.60
C ALA A 354 -36.96 -14.72 -3.11
N ARG A 355 -38.08 -15.28 -3.52
CA ARG A 355 -38.50 -15.41 -4.93
C ARG A 355 -39.95 -15.02 -5.11
N VAL A 356 -40.28 -14.47 -6.27
CA VAL A 356 -41.69 -14.21 -6.65
C VAL A 356 -42.36 -15.55 -6.93
N ARG A 357 -43.57 -15.73 -6.40
CA ARG A 357 -44.40 -16.90 -6.70
C ARG A 357 -44.78 -16.84 -8.18
N GLN A 358 -44.35 -17.81 -8.96
CA GLN A 358 -44.83 -17.95 -10.33
C GLN A 358 -46.29 -18.48 -10.25
N SER A 359 -47.23 -17.71 -10.77
CA SER A 359 -48.64 -18.07 -10.90
C SER A 359 -48.85 -19.14 -11.97
#